data_6092d995d59428760157aa3d2e0d6845
#
_entry.id   6092d995d59428760157aa3d2e0d6845
#
_cell.length_a   1.000
_cell.length_b   1.000
_cell.length_c   1.000
_cell.angle_alpha   90.00
_cell.angle_beta   90.00
_cell.angle_gamma   90.00
#
_symmetry.space_group_name_H-M   'P 1'
#
loop_
_entity.id
_entity.type
_entity.pdbx_description
1 polymer ?
#
loop_
_entity_poly.entity_id
_entity_poly.type
_entity_poly.pdbx_seq_one_letter_code
_entity_poly.pdbx_strand_id
1 'polypeptide(L)'
;MTSIPMPSADQLQESIIKSLEAHGGQATNDQIRESTIENLKLSKAQLEVMRSGNRSEVEYRLAWARTRASKKGLIHRSGPSTWALGVKI
;
A
#
# COMPACT_ATOMS: atom_id res chain seq x y z
N MET A 1 -25.46 11.25 5.65
CA MET A 1 -24.79 9.98 5.35
C MET A 1 -23.32 10.05 5.70
N THR A 2 -22.87 9.11 6.53
CA THR A 2 -21.48 9.10 6.95
C THR A 2 -20.65 8.33 5.91
N SER A 3 -19.64 8.99 5.36
CA SER A 3 -18.71 8.29 4.49
C SER A 3 -17.76 7.43 5.36
N ILE A 4 -17.35 6.30 4.82
CA ILE A 4 -16.41 5.42 5.51
C ILE A 4 -15.01 6.05 5.39
N PRO A 5 -14.34 6.33 6.51
CA PRO A 5 -13.02 6.95 6.46
C PRO A 5 -11.99 6.00 5.85
N MET A 6 -11.08 6.57 5.08
CA MET A 6 -9.99 5.82 4.44
C MET A 6 -8.65 6.29 4.98
N PRO A 7 -7.63 5.43 4.96
CA PRO A 7 -6.29 5.85 5.38
C PRO A 7 -5.78 6.99 4.53
N SER A 8 -5.02 7.89 5.14
CA SER A 8 -4.38 8.99 4.42
C SER A 8 -3.23 8.46 3.56
N ALA A 9 -2.78 9.27 2.59
CA ALA A 9 -1.64 8.93 1.76
C ALA A 9 -0.40 8.68 2.63
N ASP A 10 -0.20 9.49 3.66
CA ASP A 10 0.94 9.33 4.56
C ASP A 10 0.88 8.04 5.36
N GLN A 11 -0.30 7.68 5.85
CA GLN A 11 -0.48 6.40 6.56
C GLN A 11 -0.19 5.21 5.66
N LEU A 12 -0.65 5.27 4.43
CA LEU A 12 -0.41 4.20 3.46
C LEU A 12 1.07 4.10 3.11
N GLN A 13 1.73 5.24 2.89
CA GLN A 13 3.16 5.26 2.59
C GLN A 13 3.97 4.66 3.74
N GLU A 14 3.67 5.06 4.96
CA GLU A 14 4.35 4.53 6.13
C GLU A 14 4.15 3.03 6.27
N SER A 15 2.93 2.55 6.01
CA SER A 15 2.63 1.12 6.06
C SER A 15 3.39 0.34 5.00
N ILE A 16 3.54 0.91 3.80
CA ILE A 16 4.34 0.29 2.73
C ILE A 16 5.78 0.10 3.19
N ILE A 17 6.38 1.14 3.75
CA ILE A 17 7.76 1.06 4.24
C ILE A 17 7.88 0.00 5.33
N LYS A 18 6.96 -0.03 6.28
CA LYS A 18 6.95 -1.03 7.35
C LYS A 18 6.80 -2.44 6.80
N SER A 19 5.97 -2.62 5.77
CA SER A 19 5.80 -3.91 5.11
C SER A 19 7.10 -4.41 4.52
N LEU A 20 7.81 -3.54 3.82
CA LEU A 20 9.08 -3.91 3.21
C LEU A 20 10.11 -4.26 4.26
N GLU A 21 10.18 -3.49 5.34
CA GLU A 21 11.08 -3.76 6.45
C GLU A 21 10.78 -5.12 7.09
N ALA A 22 9.51 -5.41 7.30
CA ALA A 22 9.08 -6.67 7.91
C ALA A 22 9.38 -7.88 7.04
N HIS A 23 9.51 -7.69 5.73
CA HIS A 23 9.77 -8.76 4.77
C HIS A 23 11.23 -8.78 4.29
N GLY A 24 12.14 -8.23 5.07
CA GLY A 24 13.56 -8.25 4.73
C GLY A 24 13.98 -7.26 3.67
N GLY A 25 13.19 -6.22 3.46
CA GLY A 25 13.49 -5.15 2.50
C GLY A 25 12.82 -5.27 1.15
N GLN A 26 12.04 -6.33 0.93
CA GLN A 26 11.36 -6.58 -0.34
C GLN A 26 10.05 -7.30 -0.10
N ALA A 27 8.99 -6.90 -0.81
CA ALA A 27 7.69 -7.54 -0.68
C ALA A 27 6.89 -7.41 -1.97
N THR A 28 5.97 -8.35 -2.17
CA THR A 28 5.04 -8.31 -3.31
C THR A 28 3.87 -7.37 -3.00
N ASN A 29 3.12 -7.00 -4.04
CA ASN A 29 1.91 -6.21 -3.88
C ASN A 29 0.94 -6.86 -2.87
N ASP A 30 0.79 -8.18 -2.95
CA ASP A 30 -0.11 -8.91 -2.04
C ASP A 30 0.38 -8.85 -0.61
N GLN A 31 1.68 -9.01 -0.40
CA GLN A 31 2.26 -8.91 0.94
C GLN A 31 2.10 -7.51 1.52
N ILE A 32 2.32 -6.49 0.69
CA ILE A 32 2.13 -5.09 1.10
C ILE A 32 0.67 -4.85 1.48
N ARG A 33 -0.26 -5.36 0.68
CA ARG A 33 -1.69 -5.24 0.94
C ARG A 33 -2.07 -5.88 2.27
N GLU A 34 -1.65 -7.12 2.49
CA GLU A 34 -1.95 -7.83 3.73
C GLU A 34 -1.36 -7.13 4.95
N SER A 35 -0.11 -6.68 4.85
CA SER A 35 0.53 -5.94 5.93
C SER A 35 -0.19 -4.62 6.21
N THR A 36 -0.65 -3.94 5.18
CA THR A 36 -1.35 -2.66 5.33
C THR A 36 -2.69 -2.87 6.05
N ILE A 37 -3.42 -3.91 5.68
CA ILE A 37 -4.68 -4.25 6.35
C ILE A 37 -4.42 -4.46 7.85
N GLU A 38 -3.37 -5.17 8.18
CA GLU A 38 -3.01 -5.46 9.56
C GLU A 38 -2.47 -4.24 10.29
N ASN A 39 -1.52 -3.51 9.68
CA ASN A 39 -0.90 -2.34 10.29
C ASN A 39 -1.88 -1.21 10.61
N LEU A 40 -2.82 -0.99 9.72
CA LEU A 40 -3.81 0.08 9.85
C LEU A 40 -5.14 -0.41 10.41
N LYS A 41 -5.23 -1.71 10.71
CA LYS A 41 -6.44 -2.33 11.24
C LYS A 41 -7.67 -2.00 10.41
N LEU A 42 -7.54 -2.18 9.10
CA LEU A 42 -8.63 -1.86 8.18
C LEU A 42 -9.82 -2.77 8.41
N SER A 43 -11.00 -2.17 8.51
CA SER A 43 -12.23 -2.92 8.73
C SER A 43 -12.74 -3.56 7.44
N LYS A 44 -13.61 -4.56 7.59
CA LYS A 44 -14.27 -5.17 6.46
C LYS A 44 -15.03 -4.11 5.64
N ALA A 45 -15.68 -3.17 6.31
CA ALA A 45 -16.41 -2.10 5.64
C ALA A 45 -15.48 -1.24 4.77
N GLN A 46 -14.28 -0.93 5.27
CA GLN A 46 -13.31 -0.16 4.49
C GLN A 46 -12.83 -0.95 3.27
N LEU A 47 -12.61 -2.25 3.43
CA LEU A 47 -12.12 -3.10 2.34
C LEU A 47 -13.19 -3.34 1.27
N GLU A 48 -14.46 -3.20 1.60
CA GLU A 48 -15.57 -3.41 0.68
C GLU A 48 -15.94 -2.17 -0.14
N VAL A 49 -15.36 -1.00 0.18
CA VAL A 49 -15.61 0.21 -0.61
C VAL A 49 -14.97 0.05 -1.98
N MET A 50 -15.77 0.17 -3.01
CA MET A 50 -15.31 0.01 -4.39
C MET A 50 -15.07 1.36 -5.05
N ARG A 51 -13.98 1.46 -5.76
CA ARG A 51 -13.65 2.66 -6.54
C ARG A 51 -14.37 2.67 -7.88
N SER A 52 -14.20 1.56 -8.61
CA SER A 52 -14.87 1.37 -9.90
C SER A 52 -14.67 -0.07 -10.33
N GLY A 53 -15.68 -0.65 -10.93
CA GLY A 53 -15.62 -2.02 -11.42
C GLY A 53 -15.16 -2.98 -10.32
N ASN A 54 -14.06 -3.67 -10.56
CA ASN A 54 -13.53 -4.68 -9.65
C ASN A 54 -12.46 -4.14 -8.70
N ARG A 55 -12.17 -2.85 -8.74
CA ARG A 55 -11.09 -2.26 -7.95
C ARG A 55 -11.59 -1.64 -6.67
N SER A 56 -11.03 -2.06 -5.53
CA SER A 56 -11.38 -1.47 -4.25
C SER A 56 -10.71 -0.11 -4.08
N GLU A 57 -11.32 0.75 -3.26
CA GLU A 57 -10.77 2.06 -2.95
C GLU A 57 -9.42 1.95 -2.24
N VAL A 58 -9.29 0.98 -1.33
CA VAL A 58 -8.03 0.74 -0.61
C VAL A 58 -6.91 0.37 -1.58
N GLU A 59 -7.18 -0.55 -2.51
CA GLU A 59 -6.18 -0.97 -3.49
C GLU A 59 -5.77 0.18 -4.41
N TYR A 60 -6.74 0.99 -4.83
CA TYR A 60 -6.46 2.16 -5.64
C TYR A 60 -5.56 3.15 -4.91
N ARG A 61 -5.88 3.46 -3.67
CA ARG A 61 -5.08 4.38 -2.86
C ARG A 61 -3.71 3.82 -2.55
N LEU A 62 -3.63 2.51 -2.32
CA LEU A 62 -2.36 1.84 -2.04
C LEU A 62 -1.45 1.87 -3.27
N ALA A 63 -1.99 1.66 -4.46
CA ALA A 63 -1.23 1.74 -5.70
C ALA A 63 -0.64 3.14 -5.90
N TRP A 64 -1.42 4.18 -5.63
CA TRP A 64 -0.94 5.55 -5.71
C TRP A 64 0.14 5.83 -4.67
N ALA A 65 -0.03 5.30 -3.45
CA ALA A 65 0.96 5.47 -2.39
C ALA A 65 2.30 4.82 -2.78
N ARG A 66 2.26 3.64 -3.40
CA ARG A 66 3.48 2.98 -3.91
C ARG A 66 4.16 3.86 -4.98
N THR A 67 3.39 4.39 -5.90
CA THR A 67 3.92 5.26 -6.95
C THR A 67 4.57 6.51 -6.35
N ARG A 68 3.94 7.13 -5.38
CA ARG A 68 4.47 8.32 -4.72
C ARG A 68 5.75 8.00 -3.95
N ALA A 69 5.77 6.90 -3.21
CA ALA A 69 6.95 6.47 -2.48
C ALA A 69 8.12 6.21 -3.42
N SER A 70 7.85 5.61 -4.58
CA SER A 70 8.86 5.36 -5.61
C SER A 70 9.42 6.66 -6.16
N LYS A 71 8.57 7.63 -6.43
CA LYS A 71 9.01 8.94 -6.92
C LYS A 71 9.88 9.68 -5.91
N LYS A 72 9.64 9.45 -4.63
CA LYS A 72 10.44 10.04 -3.56
C LYS A 72 11.74 9.29 -3.31
N GLY A 73 11.97 8.18 -3.99
CA GLY A 73 13.16 7.37 -3.80
C GLY A 73 13.14 6.50 -2.55
N LEU A 74 11.97 6.31 -1.94
CA LEU A 74 11.84 5.51 -0.73
C LEU A 74 11.76 4.02 -1.03
N ILE A 75 11.19 3.68 -2.18
CA ILE A 75 11.10 2.30 -2.65
C ILE A 75 11.36 2.27 -4.16
N HIS A 76 11.62 1.08 -4.69
CA HIS A 76 11.72 0.89 -6.14
C HIS A 76 11.15 -0.47 -6.52
N ARG A 77 10.72 -0.59 -7.76
CA ARG A 77 10.20 -1.85 -8.27
C ARG A 77 11.37 -2.78 -8.55
N SER A 78 11.40 -3.92 -7.86
CA SER A 78 12.50 -4.88 -7.96
C SER A 78 12.17 -6.10 -8.81
N GLY A 79 10.92 -6.25 -9.21
CA GLY A 79 10.48 -7.37 -10.04
C GLY A 79 9.00 -7.26 -10.34
N PRO A 80 8.40 -8.26 -11.03
CA PRO A 80 6.95 -8.25 -11.29
C PRO A 80 6.19 -8.17 -9.97
N SER A 81 5.33 -7.14 -9.84
CA SER A 81 4.52 -6.92 -8.64
C SER A 81 5.32 -6.95 -7.34
N THR A 82 6.60 -6.57 -7.38
CA THR A 82 7.49 -6.64 -6.22
C THR A 82 8.20 -5.30 -6.04
N TRP A 83 8.33 -4.89 -4.78
CA TRP A 83 8.96 -3.63 -4.41
C TRP A 83 10.04 -3.84 -3.35
N ALA A 84 11.06 -3.01 -3.38
CA ALA A 84 12.15 -3.06 -2.43
C ALA A 84 12.43 -1.68 -1.85
N LEU A 85 13.03 -1.64 -0.66
CA LEU A 85 13.40 -0.39 -0.01
C LEU A 85 14.50 0.33 -0.77
N GLY A 86 14.40 1.66 -0.81
CA GLY A 86 15.45 2.51 -1.35
C GLY A 86 15.36 2.73 -2.84
N VAL A 87 16.42 3.31 -3.38
CA VAL A 87 16.52 3.65 -4.78
C VAL A 87 17.26 2.55 -5.52
N LYS A 88 16.79 2.21 -6.71
CA LYS A 88 17.49 1.26 -7.56
C LYS A 88 18.83 1.86 -8.00
N ILE A 89 19.90 1.12 -7.74
CA ILE A 89 21.26 1.51 -8.11
C ILE A 89 21.61 0.89 -9.47
#